data_f9f2b213bb5df9287ac41bd2bd933f20
#
_entry.id   f9f2b213bb5df9287ac41bd2bd933f20
#
_cell.length_a   1.000
_cell.length_b   1.000
_cell.length_c   1.000
_cell.angle_alpha   90.00
_cell.angle_beta   90.00
_cell.angle_gamma   90.00
#
_symmetry.space_group_name_H-M   'P 1'
#
loop_
_entity.id
_entity.type
_entity.pdbx_description
1 polymer ?
#
loop_
_entity_poly.entity_id
_entity_poly.type
_entity_poly.pdbx_seq_one_letter_code
_entity_poly.pdbx_strand_id
1 'polypeptide(L)'
;MKVNSIYLFVSLALLFLTSCFTSNEVTKYDYSYLYDEDQAIISPKYKIFHHSQDSSTLFYELNSGDILYERVFGDSAKAANIRMKYTLFADKDLTIVLDSGGQNLANYGANGQRKLLQNSVRFKFDRREFAWLTVRFRDENKDFNVINILEVDKRENTNNQYFNYLSGEQVLFDQRSVKNSLSIQKSSLVE
;
A
#
# COMPACT_ATOMS: atom_id res chain seq x y z
N MET A 1 -64.54 28.14 -4.64
CA MET A 1 -63.09 28.52 -4.68
C MET A 1 -62.24 27.98 -3.51
N LYS A 2 -62.44 26.75 -3.00
CA LYS A 2 -61.62 26.18 -1.93
C LYS A 2 -60.78 24.98 -2.35
N VAL A 3 -60.98 24.47 -3.58
CA VAL A 3 -60.26 23.26 -4.05
C VAL A 3 -58.82 23.57 -4.51
N ASN A 4 -58.56 24.73 -5.07
CA ASN A 4 -57.23 25.10 -5.58
C ASN A 4 -56.13 25.27 -4.50
N SER A 5 -56.51 25.58 -3.26
CA SER A 5 -55.57 25.78 -2.18
C SER A 5 -54.96 24.43 -1.67
N ILE A 6 -55.76 23.37 -1.72
CA ILE A 6 -55.32 22.04 -1.32
C ILE A 6 -54.29 21.47 -2.32
N TYR A 7 -54.51 21.62 -3.62
CA TYR A 7 -53.56 21.17 -4.65
C TYR A 7 -52.25 21.93 -4.60
N LEU A 8 -52.28 23.22 -4.23
CA LEU A 8 -51.09 24.02 -4.07
C LEU A 8 -50.26 23.53 -2.87
N PHE A 9 -50.93 23.20 -1.75
CA PHE A 9 -50.25 22.65 -0.57
C PHE A 9 -49.66 21.26 -0.80
N VAL A 10 -50.38 20.38 -1.53
CA VAL A 10 -49.92 19.05 -1.85
C VAL A 10 -48.72 19.09 -2.84
N SER A 11 -48.74 19.97 -3.83
CA SER A 11 -47.60 20.13 -4.75
C SER A 11 -46.36 20.70 -4.04
N LEU A 12 -46.54 21.63 -3.14
CA LEU A 12 -45.42 22.19 -2.32
C LEU A 12 -44.85 21.13 -1.39
N ALA A 13 -45.68 20.30 -0.74
CA ALA A 13 -45.21 19.18 0.08
C ALA A 13 -44.46 18.11 -0.69
N LEU A 14 -44.86 17.81 -1.93
CA LEU A 14 -44.14 16.88 -2.80
C LEU A 14 -42.73 17.41 -3.19
N LEU A 15 -42.56 18.71 -3.37
CA LEU A 15 -41.25 19.31 -3.66
C LEU A 15 -40.26 19.21 -2.52
N PHE A 16 -40.74 19.17 -1.26
CA PHE A 16 -39.85 18.97 -0.10
C PHE A 16 -39.44 17.51 0.09
N LEU A 17 -40.12 16.53 -0.49
CA LEU A 17 -39.78 15.11 -0.38
C LEU A 17 -38.68 14.67 -1.34
N THR A 18 -38.37 15.47 -2.37
CA THR A 18 -37.31 15.13 -3.35
C THR A 18 -35.93 15.67 -3.00
N SER A 19 -35.80 16.41 -1.89
CA SER A 19 -34.56 17.11 -1.53
C SER A 19 -33.58 16.31 -0.66
N CYS A 20 -33.83 15.04 -0.43
CA CYS A 20 -32.98 14.27 0.51
C CYS A 20 -32.57 12.91 -0.05
N PHE A 21 -31.89 12.87 -1.21
CA PHE A 21 -31.16 11.66 -1.58
C PHE A 21 -29.97 11.98 -2.51
N THR A 22 -29.08 12.83 -2.06
CA THR A 22 -27.70 12.78 -2.51
C THR A 22 -26.86 12.40 -1.29
N SER A 23 -26.81 11.12 -0.99
CA SER A 23 -25.71 10.58 -0.22
C SER A 23 -24.47 10.65 -1.14
N ASN A 24 -23.81 11.79 -1.13
CA ASN A 24 -22.40 11.80 -1.45
C ASN A 24 -21.79 10.85 -0.42
N GLU A 25 -21.50 9.63 -0.82
CA GLU A 25 -20.45 8.85 -0.18
C GLU A 25 -19.16 9.63 -0.38
N VAL A 26 -19.01 10.68 0.40
CA VAL A 26 -17.69 11.15 0.76
C VAL A 26 -17.10 9.95 1.47
N THR A 27 -16.26 9.20 0.78
CA THR A 27 -15.29 8.33 1.42
C THR A 27 -14.54 9.25 2.37
N LYS A 28 -15.02 9.34 3.60
CA LYS A 28 -14.30 9.96 4.69
C LYS A 28 -13.05 9.11 4.83
N TYR A 29 -11.97 9.57 4.21
CA TYR A 29 -10.66 9.15 4.66
C TYR A 29 -10.61 9.58 6.12
N ASP A 30 -10.72 8.61 6.99
CA ASP A 30 -10.59 8.85 8.42
C ASP A 30 -9.12 9.19 8.69
N TYR A 31 -8.85 10.46 8.85
CA TYR A 31 -7.53 10.98 9.21
C TYR A 31 -7.34 11.07 10.74
N SER A 32 -8.28 10.54 11.53
CA SER A 32 -8.20 10.59 12.99
C SER A 32 -6.92 9.92 13.50
N TYR A 33 -6.41 8.91 12.79
CA TYR A 33 -5.14 8.26 13.09
C TYR A 33 -3.91 9.18 13.04
N LEU A 34 -3.98 10.30 12.31
CA LEU A 34 -2.90 11.29 12.27
C LEU A 34 -2.76 12.07 13.58
N TYR A 35 -3.80 12.03 14.41
CA TYR A 35 -3.87 12.76 15.67
C TYR A 35 -3.85 11.84 16.89
N ASP A 36 -3.84 10.54 16.71
CA ASP A 36 -3.75 9.55 17.78
C ASP A 36 -2.29 9.10 17.94
N GLU A 37 -1.60 9.71 18.92
CA GLU A 37 -0.20 9.43 19.20
C GLU A 37 0.05 7.96 19.63
N ASP A 38 -0.98 7.27 20.12
CA ASP A 38 -0.90 5.88 20.56
C ASP A 38 -1.10 4.86 19.42
N GLN A 39 -1.56 5.30 18.25
CA GLN A 39 -1.70 4.43 17.08
C GLN A 39 -0.41 4.42 16.26
N ALA A 40 0.39 3.40 16.45
CA ALA A 40 1.52 3.13 15.56
C ALA A 40 1.00 2.86 14.13
N ILE A 41 1.32 3.79 13.23
CA ILE A 41 0.95 3.70 11.82
C ILE A 41 1.99 2.86 11.10
N ILE A 42 1.54 1.82 10.38
CA ILE A 42 2.44 1.10 9.49
C ILE A 42 2.92 2.06 8.40
N SER A 43 4.23 2.35 8.38
CA SER A 43 4.88 3.21 7.39
C SER A 43 5.88 2.40 6.57
N PRO A 44 5.42 1.70 5.51
CA PRO A 44 6.30 0.88 4.70
C PRO A 44 7.25 1.73 3.86
N LYS A 45 8.51 1.28 3.75
CA LYS A 45 9.42 1.79 2.73
C LYS A 45 9.42 0.86 1.53
N TYR A 46 9.58 1.42 0.35
CA TYR A 46 9.49 0.68 -0.90
C TYR A 46 10.69 0.92 -1.79
N LYS A 47 11.02 -0.09 -2.56
CA LYS A 47 11.96 0.01 -3.66
C LYS A 47 11.55 -0.94 -4.78
N ILE A 48 11.54 -0.45 -6.01
CA ILE A 48 11.29 -1.24 -7.21
C ILE A 48 12.63 -1.50 -7.89
N PHE A 49 12.81 -2.73 -8.39
CA PHE A 49 13.96 -3.11 -9.18
C PHE A 49 13.53 -3.92 -10.40
N HIS A 50 13.98 -3.52 -11.56
CA HIS A 50 13.73 -4.19 -12.83
C HIS A 50 14.82 -5.21 -13.10
N HIS A 51 14.48 -6.50 -13.08
CA HIS A 51 15.43 -7.59 -13.38
C HIS A 51 15.64 -7.76 -14.87
N SER A 52 14.53 -7.79 -15.63
CA SER A 52 14.47 -8.05 -17.05
C SER A 52 13.34 -7.26 -17.69
N GLN A 53 13.16 -7.42 -19.00
CA GLN A 53 12.12 -6.72 -19.75
C GLN A 53 10.72 -7.02 -19.22
N ASP A 54 10.46 -8.24 -18.76
CA ASP A 54 9.15 -8.75 -18.33
C ASP A 54 8.98 -8.87 -16.82
N SER A 55 10.04 -8.69 -16.03
CA SER A 55 10.04 -9.00 -14.60
C SER A 55 10.60 -7.85 -13.76
N SER A 56 9.88 -7.52 -12.72
CA SER A 56 10.26 -6.52 -11.72
C SER A 56 10.00 -7.05 -10.32
N THR A 57 10.73 -6.53 -9.33
CA THR A 57 10.52 -6.87 -7.91
C THR A 57 10.22 -5.60 -7.12
N LEU A 58 9.18 -5.68 -6.32
CA LEU A 58 8.91 -4.74 -5.25
C LEU A 58 9.59 -5.26 -3.98
N PHE A 59 10.56 -4.55 -3.48
CA PHE A 59 11.10 -4.70 -2.13
C PHE A 59 10.35 -3.77 -1.19
N TYR A 60 10.12 -4.23 0.03
CA TYR A 60 9.53 -3.39 1.06
C TYR A 60 10.12 -3.70 2.44
N GLU A 61 10.09 -2.69 3.29
CA GLU A 61 10.58 -2.73 4.66
C GLU A 61 9.50 -2.22 5.60
N LEU A 62 9.20 -2.99 6.64
CA LEU A 62 8.27 -2.66 7.71
C LEU A 62 9.04 -2.56 9.03
N ASN A 63 8.65 -1.61 9.87
CA ASN A 63 9.15 -1.58 11.24
C ASN A 63 8.24 -2.44 12.13
N SER A 64 8.80 -3.45 12.80
CA SER A 64 8.03 -4.32 13.70
C SER A 64 7.40 -3.56 14.88
N GLY A 65 7.89 -2.37 15.20
CA GLY A 65 7.30 -1.52 16.22
C GLY A 65 5.97 -0.88 15.83
N ASP A 66 5.65 -0.86 14.53
CA ASP A 66 4.42 -0.27 13.99
C ASP A 66 3.30 -1.32 13.82
N ILE A 67 3.58 -2.58 14.18
CA ILE A 67 2.72 -3.75 13.97
C ILE A 67 2.20 -4.26 15.31
N LEU A 68 0.93 -4.67 15.37
CA LEU A 68 0.34 -5.24 16.56
C LEU A 68 0.62 -6.75 16.67
N TYR A 69 1.21 -7.14 17.80
CA TYR A 69 1.45 -8.53 18.14
C TYR A 69 0.43 -9.01 19.16
N GLU A 70 -0.42 -9.93 18.77
CA GLU A 70 -1.40 -10.56 19.64
C GLU A 70 -0.98 -11.96 20.08
N ARG A 71 -1.50 -12.40 21.21
CA ARG A 71 -1.27 -13.78 21.68
C ARG A 71 -2.00 -14.75 20.77
N VAL A 72 -1.28 -15.74 20.29
CA VAL A 72 -1.89 -16.90 19.62
C VAL A 72 -2.60 -17.74 20.67
N PHE A 73 -3.85 -18.10 20.41
CA PHE A 73 -4.66 -18.89 21.35
C PHE A 73 -3.95 -20.21 21.69
N GLY A 74 -3.70 -20.45 22.97
CA GLY A 74 -3.04 -21.66 23.46
C GLY A 74 -1.51 -21.61 23.46
N ASP A 75 -0.87 -20.49 23.03
CA ASP A 75 0.56 -20.30 23.05
C ASP A 75 0.93 -19.06 23.89
N SER A 76 2.13 -19.07 24.47
CA SER A 76 2.72 -17.88 25.12
C SER A 76 3.32 -16.91 24.10
N ALA A 77 3.50 -17.33 22.85
CA ALA A 77 4.05 -16.53 21.78
C ALA A 77 3.04 -15.50 21.29
N LYS A 78 3.56 -14.30 20.95
CA LYS A 78 2.79 -13.27 20.27
C LYS A 78 3.12 -13.30 18.78
N ALA A 79 2.10 -13.19 17.93
CA ALA A 79 2.27 -13.14 16.48
C ALA A 79 1.61 -11.89 15.88
N ALA A 80 2.25 -11.34 14.87
CA ALA A 80 1.69 -10.34 13.98
C ALA A 80 1.31 -11.01 12.64
N ASN A 81 0.15 -10.66 12.11
CA ASN A 81 -0.33 -11.16 10.82
C ASN A 81 -0.55 -9.98 9.89
N ILE A 82 0.33 -9.84 8.91
CA ILE A 82 0.27 -8.78 7.92
C ILE A 82 -0.07 -9.38 6.57
N ARG A 83 -1.11 -8.87 5.93
CA ARG A 83 -1.43 -9.18 4.55
C ARG A 83 -0.98 -8.07 3.64
N MET A 84 -0.11 -8.40 2.69
CA MET A 84 0.28 -7.49 1.62
C MET A 84 -0.42 -7.90 0.32
N LYS A 85 -0.98 -6.93 -0.39
CA LYS A 85 -1.51 -7.09 -1.75
C LYS A 85 -0.96 -5.99 -2.63
N TYR A 86 -0.70 -6.33 -3.89
CA TYR A 86 -0.37 -5.36 -4.91
C TYR A 86 -1.29 -5.51 -6.12
N THR A 87 -1.48 -4.41 -6.85
CA THR A 87 -2.12 -4.39 -8.16
C THR A 87 -1.38 -3.39 -9.03
N LEU A 88 -0.96 -3.84 -10.20
CA LEU A 88 -0.31 -3.03 -11.21
C LEU A 88 -1.35 -2.58 -12.24
N PHE A 89 -1.39 -1.28 -12.53
CA PHE A 89 -2.32 -0.66 -13.46
C PHE A 89 -1.58 0.01 -14.60
N ALA A 90 -2.14 -0.06 -15.81
CA ALA A 90 -1.61 0.62 -16.98
C ALA A 90 -1.89 2.12 -16.99
N ASP A 91 -2.93 2.54 -16.28
CA ASP A 91 -3.48 3.89 -16.31
C ASP A 91 -3.50 4.54 -14.94
N LYS A 92 -3.50 5.86 -14.91
CA LYS A 92 -3.54 6.67 -13.69
C LYS A 92 -4.89 6.55 -12.95
N ASP A 93 -5.96 6.28 -13.68
CA ASP A 93 -7.30 6.13 -13.11
C ASP A 93 -7.49 4.76 -12.44
N LEU A 94 -6.46 3.91 -12.45
CA LEU A 94 -6.42 2.59 -11.81
C LEU A 94 -7.56 1.67 -12.28
N THR A 95 -7.83 1.67 -13.59
CA THR A 95 -8.92 0.89 -14.19
C THR A 95 -8.44 -0.35 -14.93
N ILE A 96 -7.27 -0.28 -15.58
CA ILE A 96 -6.73 -1.36 -16.41
C ILE A 96 -5.67 -2.14 -15.63
N VAL A 97 -6.03 -3.30 -15.11
CA VAL A 97 -5.13 -4.17 -14.35
C VAL A 97 -4.19 -4.93 -15.30
N LEU A 98 -2.90 -4.85 -15.04
CA LEU A 98 -1.84 -5.57 -15.76
C LEU A 98 -1.40 -6.82 -15.00
N ASP A 99 -1.22 -6.71 -13.68
CA ASP A 99 -0.81 -7.80 -12.79
C ASP A 99 -1.32 -7.56 -11.37
N SER A 100 -1.47 -8.62 -10.61
CA SER A 100 -1.84 -8.52 -9.20
C SER A 100 -1.37 -9.74 -8.42
N GLY A 101 -1.13 -9.55 -7.13
CA GLY A 101 -0.74 -10.63 -6.25
C GLY A 101 -0.66 -10.17 -4.81
N GLY A 102 -0.06 -11.01 -3.98
CA GLY A 102 0.13 -10.68 -2.58
C GLY A 102 0.76 -11.81 -1.79
N GLN A 103 1.02 -11.53 -0.53
CA GLN A 103 1.58 -12.49 0.41
C GLN A 103 1.12 -12.19 1.83
N ASN A 104 1.05 -13.23 2.64
CA ASN A 104 0.81 -13.13 4.06
C ASN A 104 2.15 -13.25 4.79
N LEU A 105 2.38 -12.34 5.72
CA LEU A 105 3.56 -12.31 6.56
C LEU A 105 3.13 -12.61 7.98
N ALA A 106 3.55 -13.74 8.50
CA ALA A 106 3.46 -14.05 9.92
C ALA A 106 4.82 -13.74 10.56
N ASN A 107 4.82 -12.90 11.58
CA ASN A 107 6.02 -12.60 12.34
C ASN A 107 5.77 -12.91 13.81
N TYR A 108 6.63 -13.73 14.40
CA TYR A 108 6.58 -14.05 15.81
C TYR A 108 7.47 -13.08 16.55
N GLY A 109 6.84 -12.23 17.36
CA GLY A 109 7.53 -11.22 18.15
C GLY A 109 8.28 -11.86 19.32
N ALA A 110 9.60 -11.79 19.28
CA ALA A 110 10.44 -12.05 20.44
C ALA A 110 10.82 -10.73 21.10
N ASN A 111 10.37 -10.52 22.33
CA ASN A 111 10.97 -9.61 23.32
C ASN A 111 11.03 -8.11 22.96
N GLY A 112 10.01 -7.53 22.32
CA GLY A 112 9.87 -6.07 22.26
C GLY A 112 10.95 -5.29 21.49
N GLN A 113 11.87 -5.98 20.84
CA GLN A 113 12.89 -5.32 20.02
C GLN A 113 12.30 -4.87 18.70
N ARG A 114 12.43 -3.58 18.40
CA ARG A 114 12.09 -3.05 17.07
C ARG A 114 13.08 -3.62 16.05
N LYS A 115 12.55 -4.31 15.04
CA LYS A 115 13.32 -4.88 13.93
C LYS A 115 12.76 -4.38 12.62
N LEU A 116 13.62 -4.25 11.63
CA LEU A 116 13.23 -3.99 10.26
C LEU A 116 12.92 -5.33 9.58
N LEU A 117 11.69 -5.49 9.13
CA LEU A 117 11.21 -6.67 8.43
C LEU A 117 11.25 -6.37 6.93
N GLN A 118 12.24 -6.93 6.25
CA GLN A 118 12.39 -6.80 4.81
C GLN A 118 11.82 -8.01 4.10
N ASN A 119 11.10 -7.77 2.99
CA ASN A 119 10.61 -8.82 2.13
C ASN A 119 10.45 -8.28 0.69
N SER A 120 10.10 -9.16 -0.23
CA SER A 120 9.92 -8.79 -1.63
C SER A 120 8.86 -9.62 -2.31
N VAL A 121 8.30 -9.07 -3.38
CA VAL A 121 7.39 -9.76 -4.28
C VAL A 121 7.74 -9.43 -5.72
N ARG A 122 7.74 -10.46 -6.55
CA ARG A 122 7.97 -10.31 -7.99
C ARG A 122 6.63 -10.11 -8.70
N PHE A 123 6.61 -9.19 -9.66
CA PHE A 123 5.45 -8.93 -10.50
C PHE A 123 5.86 -8.88 -11.98
N LYS A 124 4.89 -9.16 -12.85
CA LYS A 124 5.09 -9.13 -14.31
C LYS A 124 4.78 -7.76 -14.85
N PHE A 125 5.69 -7.23 -15.65
CA PHE A 125 5.52 -5.98 -16.38
C PHE A 125 6.43 -6.02 -17.62
N ASP A 126 5.87 -6.39 -18.76
CA ASP A 126 6.56 -6.69 -20.02
C ASP A 126 6.65 -5.50 -21.00
N ARG A 127 6.18 -4.35 -20.59
CA ARG A 127 6.14 -3.14 -21.43
C ARG A 127 7.27 -2.18 -21.06
N ARG A 128 7.85 -1.54 -22.07
CA ARG A 128 8.74 -0.37 -21.88
C ARG A 128 7.88 0.89 -21.71
N GLU A 129 7.08 0.92 -20.67
CA GLU A 129 6.10 1.95 -20.41
C GLU A 129 6.15 2.36 -18.95
N PHE A 130 5.24 3.24 -18.61
CA PHE A 130 4.96 3.69 -17.27
C PHE A 130 3.70 2.98 -16.76
N ALA A 131 3.71 2.60 -15.48
CA ALA A 131 2.57 1.96 -14.82
C ALA A 131 2.43 2.45 -13.38
N TRP A 132 1.28 2.17 -12.77
CA TRP A 132 0.95 2.52 -11.40
C TRP A 132 0.81 1.26 -10.57
N LEU A 133 1.60 1.14 -9.50
CA LEU A 133 1.56 0.01 -8.59
C LEU A 133 0.90 0.44 -7.29
N THR A 134 -0.30 -0.06 -7.01
CA THR A 134 -0.91 0.08 -5.69
C THR A 134 -0.40 -1.02 -4.78
N VAL A 135 0.01 -0.67 -3.58
CA VAL A 135 0.45 -1.62 -2.55
C VAL A 135 -0.38 -1.38 -1.30
N ARG A 136 -1.07 -2.43 -0.86
CA ARG A 136 -1.89 -2.40 0.35
C ARG A 136 -1.27 -3.31 1.40
N PHE A 137 -1.05 -2.78 2.59
CA PHE A 137 -0.79 -3.56 3.79
C PHE A 137 -1.99 -3.53 4.70
N ARG A 138 -2.37 -4.69 5.22
CA ARG A 138 -3.39 -4.84 6.26
C ARG A 138 -2.76 -5.54 7.44
N ASP A 139 -2.84 -4.90 8.61
CA ASP A 139 -2.57 -5.54 9.89
C ASP A 139 -3.87 -6.22 10.33
N GLU A 140 -3.92 -7.54 10.27
CA GLU A 140 -5.13 -8.31 10.59
C GLU A 140 -5.47 -8.22 12.08
N ASN A 141 -4.51 -7.89 12.93
CA ASN A 141 -4.72 -7.75 14.37
C ASN A 141 -5.28 -6.37 14.75
N LYS A 142 -5.05 -5.34 13.92
CA LYS A 142 -5.57 -3.97 14.14
C LYS A 142 -6.79 -3.63 13.30
N ASP A 143 -7.12 -4.44 12.30
CA ASP A 143 -8.04 -4.09 11.20
C ASP A 143 -7.66 -2.76 10.50
N PHE A 144 -6.37 -2.51 10.40
CA PHE A 144 -5.81 -1.29 9.84
C PHE A 144 -5.23 -1.52 8.45
N ASN A 145 -5.54 -0.61 7.51
CA ASN A 145 -5.06 -0.68 6.15
C ASN A 145 -4.24 0.55 5.77
N VAL A 146 -3.12 0.32 5.11
CA VAL A 146 -2.33 1.36 4.44
C VAL A 146 -2.29 1.06 2.95
N ILE A 147 -2.55 2.07 2.12
CA ILE A 147 -2.47 1.98 0.67
C ILE A 147 -1.48 3.02 0.19
N ASN A 148 -0.51 2.59 -0.61
CA ASN A 148 0.44 3.46 -1.29
C ASN A 148 0.37 3.22 -2.78
N ILE A 149 0.59 4.28 -3.55
CA ILE A 149 0.67 4.23 -5.01
C ILE A 149 2.10 4.57 -5.39
N LEU A 150 2.73 3.68 -6.14
CA LEU A 150 4.11 3.79 -6.58
C LEU A 150 4.15 3.87 -8.11
N GLU A 151 5.08 4.66 -8.61
CA GLU A 151 5.37 4.73 -10.03
C GLU A 151 6.31 3.60 -10.43
N VAL A 152 5.98 2.89 -11.52
CA VAL A 152 6.80 1.85 -12.15
C VAL A 152 7.18 2.35 -13.53
N ASP A 153 8.44 2.67 -13.74
CA ASP A 153 8.91 3.30 -14.98
C ASP A 153 10.00 2.47 -15.66
N LYS A 154 9.66 1.85 -16.78
CA LYS A 154 10.58 1.09 -17.63
C LYS A 154 10.96 1.80 -18.94
N ARG A 155 10.59 3.08 -19.10
CA ARG A 155 10.84 3.82 -20.33
C ARG A 155 12.33 4.12 -20.55
N GLU A 156 13.05 4.41 -19.46
CA GLU A 156 14.46 4.79 -19.50
C GLU A 156 15.28 3.90 -18.56
N ASN A 157 16.41 3.36 -19.06
CA ASN A 157 17.29 2.47 -18.28
C ASN A 157 18.15 3.22 -17.25
N THR A 158 17.99 4.53 -17.13
CA THR A 158 18.83 5.39 -16.27
C THR A 158 18.18 5.73 -14.95
N ASN A 159 16.89 5.38 -14.74
CA ASN A 159 16.22 5.68 -13.50
C ASN A 159 16.69 4.77 -12.34
N ASN A 160 16.38 5.17 -11.13
CA ASN A 160 16.82 4.49 -9.91
C ASN A 160 16.23 3.07 -9.72
N GLN A 161 15.20 2.69 -10.50
CA GLN A 161 14.58 1.36 -10.46
C GLN A 161 15.42 0.30 -11.19
N TYR A 162 16.47 0.69 -11.90
CA TYR A 162 17.42 -0.21 -12.52
C TYR A 162 18.64 -0.53 -11.64
N PHE A 163 18.71 0.05 -10.45
CA PHE A 163 19.84 -0.13 -9.54
C PHE A 163 19.37 -0.47 -8.13
N ASN A 164 19.93 -1.54 -7.57
CA ASN A 164 19.78 -1.86 -6.16
C ASN A 164 21.07 -1.55 -5.41
N TYR A 165 20.93 -0.91 -4.26
CA TYR A 165 22.02 -0.75 -3.30
C TYR A 165 21.90 -1.82 -2.25
N LEU A 166 22.96 -2.58 -2.04
CA LEU A 166 22.98 -3.73 -1.13
C LEU A 166 24.03 -3.52 -0.06
N SER A 167 23.73 -3.92 1.17
CA SER A 167 24.68 -4.12 2.24
C SER A 167 24.70 -5.62 2.60
N GLY A 168 25.70 -6.33 2.09
CA GLY A 168 25.65 -7.78 2.04
C GLY A 168 24.52 -8.26 1.12
N GLU A 169 23.59 -9.07 1.65
CA GLU A 169 22.42 -9.57 0.92
C GLU A 169 21.16 -8.71 1.09
N GLN A 170 21.21 -7.66 1.94
CA GLN A 170 20.06 -6.84 2.25
C GLN A 170 19.97 -5.63 1.33
N VAL A 171 18.75 -5.35 0.84
CA VAL A 171 18.47 -4.14 0.06
C VAL A 171 18.43 -2.93 0.98
N LEU A 172 19.13 -1.87 0.60
CA LEU A 172 19.13 -0.60 1.33
C LEU A 172 17.99 0.29 0.84
N PHE A 173 17.11 0.67 1.74
CA PHE A 173 16.03 1.62 1.50
C PHE A 173 16.44 3.07 1.80
N ASP A 174 17.44 3.25 2.67
CA ASP A 174 18.01 4.56 2.99
C ASP A 174 19.55 4.49 2.90
N GLN A 175 20.14 5.42 2.14
CA GLN A 175 21.59 5.50 1.94
C GLN A 175 22.37 5.90 3.21
N ARG A 176 21.68 6.41 4.24
CA ARG A 176 22.32 6.92 5.48
C ARG A 176 22.77 5.83 6.44
N SER A 177 22.36 4.58 6.25
CA SER A 177 22.62 3.47 7.19
C SER A 177 23.74 2.52 6.77
N VAL A 178 24.64 2.95 5.90
CA VAL A 178 25.74 2.09 5.41
C VAL A 178 26.83 1.96 6.48
N LYS A 179 26.83 0.84 7.19
CA LYS A 179 27.91 0.46 8.12
C LYS A 179 28.90 -0.57 7.53
N ASN A 180 28.53 -1.22 6.42
CA ASN A 180 29.26 -2.31 5.80
C ASN A 180 29.59 -2.01 4.34
N SER A 181 30.25 -2.94 3.66
CA SER A 181 30.54 -2.82 2.23
C SER A 181 29.26 -2.60 1.42
N LEU A 182 29.22 -1.50 0.69
CA LEU A 182 28.16 -1.19 -0.25
C LEU A 182 28.43 -1.87 -1.57
N SER A 183 27.47 -2.60 -2.12
CA SER A 183 27.48 -3.08 -3.49
C SER A 183 26.30 -2.54 -4.28
N ILE A 184 26.46 -2.44 -5.59
CA ILE A 184 25.41 -1.99 -6.49
C ILE A 184 25.06 -3.15 -7.40
N GLN A 185 23.82 -3.60 -7.32
CA GLN A 185 23.24 -4.54 -8.27
C GLN A 185 22.64 -3.75 -9.42
N LYS A 186 23.13 -3.99 -10.62
CA LYS A 186 22.63 -3.38 -11.85
C LYS A 186 21.65 -4.32 -12.53
N SER A 187 20.57 -3.79 -13.10
CA SER A 187 19.65 -4.55 -13.93
C SER A 187 20.34 -5.09 -15.19
N SER A 188 19.92 -6.24 -15.69
CA SER A 188 20.39 -6.76 -16.98
C SER A 188 19.95 -5.91 -18.18
N LEU A 189 19.07 -4.96 -17.98
CA LEU A 189 18.56 -4.05 -19.03
C LEU A 189 19.44 -2.79 -19.22
N VAL A 190 20.36 -2.56 -18.30
CA VAL A 190 21.29 -1.42 -18.37
C VAL A 190 22.58 -1.89 -19.03
N GLU A 191 22.93 -1.35 -20.16
CA GLU A 191 24.21 -1.56 -20.87
C GLU A 191 25.39 -0.88 -20.19
#